data_09a312255fe57ee3470b067d4d082c23
#
_entry.id   09a312255fe57ee3470b067d4d082c23
#
_cell.length_a   1.000
_cell.length_b   1.000
_cell.length_c   1.000
_cell.angle_alpha   90.00
_cell.angle_beta   90.00
_cell.angle_gamma   90.00
#
_symmetry.space_group_name_H-M   'P 1'
#
loop_
_entity.id
_entity.type
_entity.pdbx_description
1 polymer ?
#
loop_
_entity_poly.entity_id
_entity_poly.type
_entity_poly.pdbx_seq_one_letter_code
_entity_poly.pdbx_strand_id
1 'polypeptide(L)'
;MRSVSRLTPSADEEWEAPRHLEAASEKVASEVRWRDLPNKDQLFILALCRLSEPLSNVCLLPYIFYLVRSVLPKSDDNTSSDDSAARISEYSGLLVAAFPLAQCVISLPWGRLSDKHGRRFSIIGGLLISVIANIGFGLSRTFGALLFWRILAGLANGNVSIMRTVTAEVVRERKYQTKAFLLLPLVFNSGMVLSLALGGCLAEPVVNLPALFGPEGIFNWNSNPEGVQWTLEYPYALPALLNAFLLCTSLILAILGLKETLLGKEEHVDYGLQAGTAVRRLAMRIWNRGSASHKYTKMRDSDEFALLNDSGPSTEKTEPSVTLAKPTKTPFRGIWTRRVISALVSFGLLPLHNSAFMHIFPVYLSSPPADNGEATFFAFSGGLGLRSATIGLWLSAFGIGGILLQLFIYPRLQKRIGTRGVFRIALFLFPMTYVAAPYLSLLAGDHGARWVFLGFVVCAQIMARTMAIPSTVILLTEAAPAKTVLGTVHGAGNMLASLARAIGPAVGGYVFALGVDEGVVGLVWWLYLVGVAVCALVWSYLTDGTS
;
A
#
# COMPACT_ATOMS: atom_id res chain seq x y z
N MET A 1 21.76 -68.25 12.35
CA MET A 1 20.54 -67.38 12.40
C MET A 1 20.86 -66.14 13.18
N ARG A 2 21.17 -65.04 12.52
CA ARG A 2 21.37 -63.73 13.13
C ARG A 2 20.16 -62.87 12.76
N SER A 3 19.42 -62.45 13.75
CA SER A 3 18.25 -61.54 13.64
C SER A 3 18.69 -60.13 13.28
N VAL A 4 18.25 -59.64 12.14
CA VAL A 4 18.38 -58.23 11.72
C VAL A 4 17.21 -57.49 12.34
N SER A 5 17.48 -56.72 13.41
CA SER A 5 16.53 -55.74 13.97
C SER A 5 16.39 -54.54 13.02
N ARG A 6 15.19 -54.34 12.48
CA ARG A 6 14.81 -53.12 11.74
C ARG A 6 14.69 -52.00 12.75
N LEU A 7 15.61 -51.04 12.71
CA LEU A 7 15.46 -49.73 13.32
C LEU A 7 14.47 -48.91 12.47
N THR A 8 13.28 -48.70 12.99
CA THR A 8 12.37 -47.68 12.49
C THR A 8 12.88 -46.33 12.96
N PRO A 9 13.10 -45.34 12.08
CA PRO A 9 13.43 -43.97 12.53
C PRO A 9 12.23 -43.40 13.26
N SER A 10 12.47 -42.78 14.43
CA SER A 10 11.50 -42.06 15.21
C SER A 10 11.02 -40.81 14.43
N ALA A 11 9.73 -40.49 14.56
CA ALA A 11 9.03 -39.44 13.85
C ALA A 11 9.42 -37.98 14.28
N ASP A 12 10.47 -37.82 15.05
CA ASP A 12 10.89 -36.56 15.70
C ASP A 12 12.21 -35.97 15.18
N GLU A 13 12.76 -36.47 14.08
CA GLU A 13 13.82 -35.71 13.40
C GLU A 13 13.19 -34.51 12.67
N GLU A 14 13.04 -33.40 13.42
CA GLU A 14 12.85 -32.07 12.89
C GLU A 14 13.95 -31.79 11.86
N TRP A 15 13.56 -31.67 10.58
CA TRP A 15 14.46 -31.29 9.50
C TRP A 15 14.85 -29.83 9.67
N GLU A 16 15.77 -29.54 10.59
CA GLU A 16 16.47 -28.24 10.63
C GLU A 16 17.30 -28.12 9.36
N ALA A 17 16.85 -27.28 8.44
CA ALA A 17 17.70 -26.86 7.34
C ALA A 17 18.99 -26.27 7.93
N PRO A 18 20.17 -26.72 7.51
CA PRO A 18 21.42 -26.30 8.13
C PRO A 18 21.51 -24.76 8.11
N ARG A 19 21.65 -24.13 9.27
CA ARG A 19 21.74 -22.65 9.44
C ARG A 19 22.76 -21.97 8.53
N HIS A 20 23.78 -22.71 8.08
CA HIS A 20 24.76 -22.25 7.11
C HIS A 20 24.22 -22.13 5.68
N LEU A 21 23.17 -22.90 5.29
CA LEU A 21 22.53 -22.74 3.99
C LEU A 21 21.59 -21.53 3.97
N GLU A 22 20.94 -21.23 5.09
CA GLU A 22 20.16 -20.00 5.24
C GLU A 22 21.06 -18.77 5.30
N ALA A 23 22.13 -18.80 6.07
CA ALA A 23 23.14 -17.75 6.13
C ALA A 23 23.88 -17.56 4.79
N ALA A 24 24.14 -18.61 4.03
CA ALA A 24 24.70 -18.53 2.68
C ALA A 24 23.68 -17.93 1.69
N SER A 25 22.40 -18.31 1.80
CA SER A 25 21.30 -17.72 1.01
C SER A 25 21.10 -16.23 1.32
N GLU A 26 21.19 -15.82 2.59
CA GLU A 26 21.14 -14.41 3.00
C GLU A 26 22.38 -13.63 2.55
N LYS A 27 23.60 -14.20 2.62
CA LYS A 27 24.81 -13.57 2.09
C LYS A 27 24.73 -13.37 0.58
N VAL A 28 24.29 -14.37 -0.17
CA VAL A 28 24.08 -14.25 -1.62
C VAL A 28 23.00 -13.22 -1.96
N ALA A 29 21.93 -13.13 -1.18
CA ALA A 29 20.90 -12.10 -1.36
C ALA A 29 21.40 -10.68 -1.04
N SER A 30 22.38 -10.53 -0.14
CA SER A 30 22.98 -9.22 0.19
C SER A 30 23.97 -8.72 -0.86
N GLU A 31 24.55 -9.58 -1.66
CA GLU A 31 25.50 -9.23 -2.73
C GLU A 31 24.83 -8.85 -4.06
N VAL A 32 23.57 -9.25 -4.28
CA VAL A 32 22.82 -8.90 -5.49
C VAL A 32 22.58 -7.39 -5.55
N ARG A 33 22.99 -6.73 -6.62
CA ARG A 33 22.71 -5.30 -6.85
C ARG A 33 21.40 -5.12 -7.60
N TRP A 34 20.72 -3.95 -7.45
CA TRP A 34 19.51 -3.62 -8.21
C TRP A 34 19.71 -3.66 -9.73
N ARG A 35 20.96 -3.42 -10.16
CA ARG A 35 21.36 -3.46 -11.56
C ARG A 35 21.40 -4.88 -12.15
N ASP A 36 21.42 -5.91 -11.30
CA ASP A 36 21.57 -7.31 -11.72
C ASP A 36 20.20 -8.01 -11.88
N LEU A 37 19.10 -7.32 -11.54
CA LEU A 37 17.75 -7.87 -11.67
C LEU A 37 17.41 -8.22 -13.13
N PRO A 38 16.89 -9.41 -13.41
CA PRO A 38 16.42 -9.77 -14.73
C PRO A 38 15.11 -9.04 -15.08
N ASN A 39 14.80 -8.93 -16.37
CA ASN A 39 13.55 -8.37 -16.88
C ASN A 39 13.16 -7.00 -16.26
N LYS A 40 14.10 -6.07 -16.17
CA LYS A 40 13.90 -4.75 -15.55
C LYS A 40 12.72 -3.97 -16.14
N ASP A 41 12.52 -4.07 -17.46
CA ASP A 41 11.42 -3.41 -18.17
C ASP A 41 10.07 -3.87 -17.62
N GLN A 42 9.89 -5.18 -17.37
CA GLN A 42 8.68 -5.75 -16.82
C GLN A 42 8.47 -5.33 -15.35
N LEU A 43 9.53 -5.37 -14.55
CA LEU A 43 9.49 -4.93 -13.16
C LEU A 43 9.18 -3.44 -13.03
N PHE A 44 9.70 -2.61 -13.93
CA PHE A 44 9.41 -1.17 -13.96
C PHE A 44 7.94 -0.89 -14.30
N ILE A 45 7.37 -1.58 -15.29
CA ILE A 45 5.95 -1.45 -15.64
C ILE A 45 5.08 -1.91 -14.46
N LEU A 46 5.40 -3.05 -13.83
CA LEU A 46 4.68 -3.53 -12.65
C LEU A 46 4.77 -2.54 -11.48
N ALA A 47 5.93 -1.90 -11.29
CA ALA A 47 6.11 -0.87 -10.28
C ALA A 47 5.18 0.34 -10.54
N LEU A 48 5.07 0.80 -11.79
CA LEU A 48 4.14 1.87 -12.14
C LEU A 48 2.68 1.45 -11.93
N CYS A 49 2.31 0.23 -12.33
CA CYS A 49 0.97 -0.30 -12.07
C CYS A 49 0.66 -0.37 -10.56
N ARG A 50 1.68 -0.60 -9.71
CA ARG A 50 1.53 -0.66 -8.25
C ARG A 50 1.14 0.67 -7.61
N LEU A 51 1.41 1.79 -8.27
CA LEU A 51 0.98 3.13 -7.82
C LEU A 51 -0.55 3.29 -7.78
N SER A 52 -1.31 2.44 -8.47
CA SER A 52 -2.78 2.54 -8.53
C SER A 52 -3.45 2.55 -7.14
N GLU A 53 -2.96 1.75 -6.19
CA GLU A 53 -3.55 1.69 -4.86
C GLU A 53 -3.35 2.98 -4.05
N PRO A 54 -2.11 3.50 -3.85
CA PRO A 54 -1.92 4.73 -3.09
C PRO A 54 -2.56 5.95 -3.78
N LEU A 55 -2.50 6.06 -5.11
CA LEU A 55 -3.12 7.16 -5.84
C LEU A 55 -4.65 7.17 -5.68
N SER A 56 -5.30 6.01 -5.78
CA SER A 56 -6.76 5.93 -5.69
C SER A 56 -7.29 5.92 -4.25
N ASN A 57 -6.52 5.45 -3.27
CA ASN A 57 -7.00 5.28 -1.89
C ASN A 57 -6.49 6.34 -0.92
N VAL A 58 -5.21 6.68 -0.98
CA VAL A 58 -4.54 7.48 0.05
C VAL A 58 -4.61 8.99 -0.24
N CYS A 59 -4.68 9.38 -1.52
CA CYS A 59 -4.72 10.77 -1.98
C CYS A 59 -5.84 11.61 -1.33
N LEU A 60 -6.95 10.97 -1.00
CA LEU A 60 -8.13 11.60 -0.40
C LEU A 60 -7.89 12.12 1.02
N LEU A 61 -7.03 11.46 1.81
CA LEU A 61 -6.93 11.67 3.25
C LEU A 61 -6.68 13.13 3.67
N PRO A 62 -5.83 13.92 3.00
CA PRO A 62 -5.57 15.30 3.42
C PRO A 62 -6.75 16.27 3.27
N TYR A 63 -7.65 15.99 2.33
CA TYR A 63 -8.75 16.90 2.01
C TYR A 63 -10.14 16.31 2.25
N ILE A 64 -10.20 15.11 2.86
CA ILE A 64 -11.47 14.39 3.04
C ILE A 64 -12.50 15.18 3.84
N PHE A 65 -12.08 15.88 4.88
CA PHE A 65 -12.94 16.71 5.71
C PHE A 65 -13.64 17.80 4.87
N TYR A 66 -12.86 18.52 4.09
CA TYR A 66 -13.34 19.61 3.24
C TYR A 66 -14.22 19.09 2.09
N LEU A 67 -13.84 17.97 1.47
CA LEU A 67 -14.62 17.32 0.42
C LEU A 67 -16.00 16.89 0.96
N VAL A 68 -16.05 16.21 2.09
CA VAL A 68 -17.33 15.75 2.66
C VAL A 68 -18.18 16.94 3.09
N ARG A 69 -17.56 17.96 3.70
CA ARG A 69 -18.24 19.21 4.04
C ARG A 69 -18.88 19.90 2.84
N SER A 70 -18.25 19.84 1.66
CA SER A 70 -18.76 20.50 0.45
C SER A 70 -19.96 19.81 -0.19
N VAL A 71 -20.11 18.49 0.01
CA VAL A 71 -21.18 17.67 -0.62
C VAL A 71 -22.34 17.34 0.31
N LEU A 72 -22.16 17.55 1.63
CA LEU A 72 -23.26 17.39 2.57
C LEU A 72 -24.20 18.60 2.49
N PRO A 73 -25.54 18.38 2.59
CA PRO A 73 -26.49 19.47 2.69
C PRO A 73 -26.14 20.36 3.87
N LYS A 74 -26.16 21.69 3.65
CA LYS A 74 -26.02 22.66 4.74
C LYS A 74 -27.18 22.41 5.70
N SER A 75 -26.86 22.14 6.96
CA SER A 75 -27.87 22.10 8.04
C SER A 75 -28.51 23.48 8.18
N ASP A 76 -29.76 23.53 8.60
CA ASP A 76 -30.46 24.75 8.94
C ASP A 76 -29.61 25.58 9.92
N ASP A 77 -29.75 26.92 9.87
CA ASP A 77 -28.96 27.91 10.61
C ASP A 77 -28.89 27.71 12.15
N ASN A 78 -29.64 26.76 12.70
CA ASN A 78 -29.68 26.44 14.13
C ASN A 78 -28.80 25.25 14.55
N THR A 79 -28.05 24.63 13.64
CA THR A 79 -27.21 23.46 13.98
C THR A 79 -25.84 23.94 14.46
N SER A 80 -25.40 23.45 15.63
CA SER A 80 -24.08 23.81 16.19
C SER A 80 -22.93 23.42 15.25
N SER A 81 -21.81 24.12 15.35
CA SER A 81 -20.59 23.78 14.58
C SER A 81 -20.10 22.34 14.87
N ASP A 82 -20.34 21.84 16.05
CA ASP A 82 -19.93 20.51 16.52
C ASP A 82 -20.78 19.41 15.86
N ASP A 83 -22.10 19.56 15.76
CA ASP A 83 -22.97 18.62 15.03
C ASP A 83 -22.56 18.48 13.57
N SER A 84 -22.12 19.57 12.96
CA SER A 84 -21.64 19.55 11.58
C SER A 84 -20.30 18.80 11.45
N ALA A 85 -19.37 18.94 12.39
CA ALA A 85 -18.08 18.26 12.40
C ALA A 85 -18.23 16.76 12.67
N ALA A 86 -19.14 16.37 13.56
CA ALA A 86 -19.47 14.97 13.85
C ALA A 86 -20.02 14.27 12.61
N ARG A 87 -21.02 14.84 11.93
CA ARG A 87 -21.56 14.30 10.69
C ARG A 87 -20.48 14.15 9.60
N ILE A 88 -19.61 15.13 9.42
CA ILE A 88 -18.51 15.06 8.47
C ILE A 88 -17.57 13.90 8.82
N SER A 89 -17.28 13.66 10.10
CA SER A 89 -16.43 12.56 10.53
C SER A 89 -17.04 11.19 10.22
N GLU A 90 -18.32 11.00 10.50
CA GLU A 90 -19.05 9.76 10.19
C GLU A 90 -19.04 9.45 8.68
N TYR A 91 -19.46 10.41 7.86
CA TYR A 91 -19.51 10.24 6.41
C TYR A 91 -18.11 10.06 5.79
N SER A 92 -17.09 10.72 6.32
CA SER A 92 -15.72 10.54 5.86
C SER A 92 -15.18 9.16 6.21
N GLY A 93 -15.53 8.60 7.39
CA GLY A 93 -15.21 7.24 7.79
C GLY A 93 -15.81 6.19 6.84
N LEU A 94 -17.09 6.37 6.47
CA LEU A 94 -17.77 5.52 5.51
C LEU A 94 -17.13 5.58 4.12
N LEU A 95 -16.78 6.78 3.66
CA LEU A 95 -16.14 7.01 2.35
C LEU A 95 -14.76 6.36 2.27
N VAL A 96 -13.95 6.41 3.34
CA VAL A 96 -12.64 5.74 3.40
C VAL A 96 -12.80 4.22 3.47
N ALA A 97 -13.76 3.72 4.24
CA ALA A 97 -14.01 2.30 4.43
C ALA A 97 -14.49 1.59 3.15
N ALA A 98 -15.22 2.30 2.29
CA ALA A 98 -15.83 1.74 1.07
C ALA A 98 -14.81 1.08 0.13
N PHE A 99 -13.65 1.71 -0.06
CA PHE A 99 -12.60 1.19 -0.95
C PHE A 99 -12.00 -0.15 -0.46
N PRO A 100 -11.47 -0.29 0.77
CA PRO A 100 -10.91 -1.55 1.24
C PRO A 100 -11.96 -2.63 1.45
N LEU A 101 -13.23 -2.28 1.74
CA LEU A 101 -14.33 -3.23 1.80
C LEU A 101 -14.59 -3.85 0.42
N ALA A 102 -14.72 -3.03 -0.61
CA ALA A 102 -14.87 -3.48 -1.99
C ALA A 102 -13.67 -4.33 -2.44
N GLN A 103 -12.45 -3.91 -2.09
CA GLN A 103 -11.22 -4.66 -2.35
C GLN A 103 -11.21 -6.04 -1.67
N CYS A 104 -11.71 -6.14 -0.44
CA CYS A 104 -11.83 -7.42 0.28
C CYS A 104 -12.73 -8.40 -0.49
N VAL A 105 -13.90 -7.95 -0.91
CA VAL A 105 -14.89 -8.77 -1.63
C VAL A 105 -14.36 -9.26 -2.98
N ILE A 106 -13.69 -8.37 -3.74
CA ILE A 106 -13.25 -8.70 -5.10
C ILE A 106 -11.95 -9.50 -5.15
N SER A 107 -11.16 -9.56 -4.08
CA SER A 107 -9.82 -10.14 -4.08
C SER A 107 -9.77 -11.57 -4.61
N LEU A 108 -10.70 -12.43 -4.18
CA LEU A 108 -10.77 -13.83 -4.65
C LEU A 108 -11.31 -13.96 -6.08
N PRO A 109 -12.45 -13.33 -6.45
CA PRO A 109 -12.93 -13.34 -7.84
C PRO A 109 -11.89 -12.81 -8.84
N TRP A 110 -11.17 -11.74 -8.49
CA TRP A 110 -10.17 -11.13 -9.35
C TRP A 110 -8.97 -12.07 -9.59
N GLY A 111 -8.54 -12.80 -8.56
CA GLY A 111 -7.52 -13.84 -8.68
C GLY A 111 -7.94 -14.93 -9.67
N ARG A 112 -9.16 -15.47 -9.53
CA ARG A 112 -9.71 -16.48 -10.45
C ARG A 112 -9.85 -15.97 -11.89
N LEU A 113 -10.27 -14.72 -12.05
CA LEU A 113 -10.35 -14.08 -13.38
C LEU A 113 -8.98 -14.03 -14.04
N SER A 114 -7.94 -13.68 -13.27
CA SER A 114 -6.56 -13.64 -13.71
C SER A 114 -6.01 -15.02 -14.08
N ASP A 115 -6.35 -16.06 -13.31
CA ASP A 115 -5.94 -17.44 -13.60
C ASP A 115 -6.60 -17.99 -14.89
N LYS A 116 -7.81 -17.53 -15.21
CA LYS A 116 -8.55 -17.96 -16.40
C LYS A 116 -8.24 -17.15 -17.65
N HIS A 117 -8.23 -15.81 -17.54
CA HIS A 117 -8.14 -14.92 -18.70
C HIS A 117 -6.73 -14.36 -18.95
N GLY A 118 -5.82 -14.53 -18.01
CA GLY A 118 -4.44 -14.03 -18.09
C GLY A 118 -4.15 -12.92 -17.07
N ARG A 119 -2.88 -12.84 -16.68
CA ARG A 119 -2.39 -11.86 -15.72
C ARG A 119 -2.50 -10.44 -16.24
N ARG A 120 -2.02 -10.25 -17.47
CA ARG A 120 -2.03 -8.97 -18.18
C ARG A 120 -3.43 -8.41 -18.37
N PHE A 121 -4.38 -9.24 -18.83
CA PHE A 121 -5.78 -8.83 -19.00
C PHE A 121 -6.36 -8.25 -17.72
N SER A 122 -6.17 -8.92 -16.59
CA SER A 122 -6.70 -8.50 -15.31
C SER A 122 -6.06 -7.19 -14.83
N ILE A 123 -4.74 -7.02 -15.00
CA ILE A 123 -4.03 -5.78 -14.62
C ILE A 123 -4.53 -4.59 -15.46
N ILE A 124 -4.63 -4.75 -16.78
CA ILE A 124 -5.11 -3.71 -17.70
C ILE A 124 -6.56 -3.33 -17.37
N GLY A 125 -7.44 -4.33 -17.17
CA GLY A 125 -8.84 -4.10 -16.81
C GLY A 125 -8.99 -3.33 -15.51
N GLY A 126 -8.25 -3.72 -14.46
CA GLY A 126 -8.27 -3.02 -13.18
C GLY A 126 -7.73 -1.58 -13.26
N LEU A 127 -6.66 -1.34 -14.04
CA LEU A 127 -6.16 0.02 -14.27
C LEU A 127 -7.17 0.88 -15.02
N LEU A 128 -7.81 0.35 -16.07
CA LEU A 128 -8.83 1.07 -16.83
C LEU A 128 -10.00 1.51 -15.94
N ILE A 129 -10.55 0.59 -15.15
CA ILE A 129 -11.63 0.89 -14.21
C ILE A 129 -11.15 1.92 -13.17
N SER A 130 -9.90 1.82 -12.70
CA SER A 130 -9.33 2.79 -11.74
C SER A 130 -9.22 4.20 -12.34
N VAL A 131 -8.84 4.33 -13.62
CA VAL A 131 -8.82 5.62 -14.34
C VAL A 131 -10.22 6.23 -14.38
N ILE A 132 -11.21 5.46 -14.84
CA ILE A 132 -12.61 5.90 -14.94
C ILE A 132 -13.14 6.31 -13.55
N ALA A 133 -12.87 5.49 -12.54
CA ALA A 133 -13.31 5.76 -11.18
C ALA A 133 -12.70 7.04 -10.58
N ASN A 134 -11.42 7.33 -10.85
CA ASN A 134 -10.79 8.57 -10.38
C ASN A 134 -11.37 9.80 -11.10
N ILE A 135 -11.63 9.74 -12.41
CA ILE A 135 -12.29 10.83 -13.15
C ILE A 135 -13.69 11.09 -12.58
N GLY A 136 -14.50 10.03 -12.45
CA GLY A 136 -15.85 10.15 -11.92
C GLY A 136 -15.88 10.65 -10.46
N PHE A 137 -14.92 10.21 -9.64
CA PHE A 137 -14.78 10.70 -8.26
C PHE A 137 -14.50 12.21 -8.22
N GLY A 138 -13.56 12.69 -9.03
CA GLY A 138 -13.19 14.11 -9.08
C GLY A 138 -14.32 15.04 -9.55
N LEU A 139 -15.21 14.54 -10.40
CA LEU A 139 -16.35 15.28 -10.95
C LEU A 139 -17.65 15.10 -10.15
N SER A 140 -17.61 14.39 -9.03
CA SER A 140 -18.78 14.09 -8.20
C SER A 140 -19.17 15.30 -7.34
N ARG A 141 -20.48 15.57 -7.28
CA ARG A 141 -21.07 16.64 -6.48
C ARG A 141 -21.99 16.14 -5.35
N THR A 142 -22.19 14.84 -5.25
CA THR A 142 -23.05 14.24 -4.23
C THR A 142 -22.28 13.13 -3.49
N PHE A 143 -22.63 12.94 -2.22
CA PHE A 143 -22.00 11.89 -1.41
C PHE A 143 -22.22 10.48 -2.02
N GLY A 144 -23.43 10.21 -2.53
CA GLY A 144 -23.73 8.91 -3.17
C GLY A 144 -22.85 8.64 -4.40
N ALA A 145 -22.58 9.66 -5.24
CA ALA A 145 -21.68 9.54 -6.37
C ALA A 145 -20.23 9.28 -5.92
N LEU A 146 -19.74 10.01 -4.91
CA LEU A 146 -18.42 9.78 -4.32
C LEU A 146 -18.29 8.35 -3.81
N LEU A 147 -19.28 7.85 -3.08
CA LEU A 147 -19.31 6.50 -2.53
C LEU A 147 -19.31 5.45 -3.65
N PHE A 148 -20.12 5.64 -4.70
CA PHE A 148 -20.15 4.75 -5.87
C PHE A 148 -18.80 4.62 -6.53
N TRP A 149 -18.12 5.73 -6.83
CA TRP A 149 -16.82 5.71 -7.46
C TRP A 149 -15.74 5.12 -6.56
N ARG A 150 -15.83 5.31 -5.24
CA ARG A 150 -14.93 4.67 -4.26
C ARG A 150 -15.08 3.16 -4.23
N ILE A 151 -16.31 2.65 -4.25
CA ILE A 151 -16.60 1.22 -4.35
C ILE A 151 -16.05 0.66 -5.66
N LEU A 152 -16.30 1.33 -6.78
CA LEU A 152 -15.80 0.91 -8.09
C LEU A 152 -14.27 0.87 -8.15
N ALA A 153 -13.60 1.90 -7.62
CA ALA A 153 -12.13 1.91 -7.51
C ALA A 153 -11.60 0.77 -6.63
N GLY A 154 -12.29 0.44 -5.54
CA GLY A 154 -11.96 -0.69 -4.67
C GLY A 154 -12.11 -2.03 -5.39
N LEU A 155 -13.19 -2.23 -6.15
CA LEU A 155 -13.42 -3.42 -6.99
C LEU A 155 -12.34 -3.57 -8.08
N ALA A 156 -11.85 -2.47 -8.64
CA ALA A 156 -10.76 -2.49 -9.61
C ALA A 156 -9.40 -2.88 -8.99
N ASN A 157 -9.22 -2.72 -7.68
CA ASN A 157 -7.94 -2.89 -7.02
C ASN A 157 -7.64 -4.32 -6.53
N GLY A 158 -8.26 -5.34 -7.13
CA GLY A 158 -7.86 -6.75 -6.98
C GLY A 158 -6.47 -7.06 -7.56
N ASN A 159 -5.89 -6.13 -8.31
CA ASN A 159 -4.60 -6.28 -9.00
C ASN A 159 -3.40 -6.52 -8.07
N VAL A 160 -3.46 -6.14 -6.80
CA VAL A 160 -2.31 -6.22 -5.86
C VAL A 160 -1.78 -7.65 -5.71
N SER A 161 -2.67 -8.62 -5.58
CA SER A 161 -2.31 -10.05 -5.50
C SER A 161 -1.70 -10.54 -6.81
N ILE A 162 -2.28 -10.14 -7.94
CA ILE A 162 -1.82 -10.52 -9.28
C ILE A 162 -0.42 -9.96 -9.55
N MET A 163 -0.15 -8.71 -9.19
CA MET A 163 1.19 -8.11 -9.35
C MET A 163 2.26 -8.86 -8.58
N ARG A 164 1.95 -9.39 -7.39
CA ARG A 164 2.88 -10.26 -6.64
C ARG A 164 3.15 -11.56 -7.39
N THR A 165 2.10 -12.19 -7.93
CA THR A 165 2.23 -13.42 -8.73
C THR A 165 3.07 -13.18 -9.98
N VAL A 166 2.77 -12.12 -10.74
CA VAL A 166 3.55 -11.75 -11.94
C VAL A 166 5.01 -11.46 -11.58
N THR A 167 5.27 -10.79 -10.45
CA THR A 167 6.65 -10.54 -10.00
C THR A 167 7.40 -11.85 -9.76
N ALA A 168 6.74 -12.86 -9.17
CA ALA A 168 7.33 -14.18 -8.98
C ALA A 168 7.56 -14.93 -10.30
N GLU A 169 6.64 -14.80 -11.25
CA GLU A 169 6.70 -15.43 -12.58
C GLU A 169 7.78 -14.79 -13.49
N VAL A 170 7.95 -13.45 -13.39
CA VAL A 170 8.96 -12.68 -14.14
C VAL A 170 10.38 -12.92 -13.59
N VAL A 171 10.52 -13.10 -12.28
CA VAL A 171 11.80 -13.33 -11.61
C VAL A 171 11.82 -14.74 -11.04
N ARG A 172 12.22 -15.71 -11.88
CA ARG A 172 12.21 -17.14 -11.51
C ARG A 172 13.37 -17.52 -10.58
N GLU A 173 14.51 -16.86 -10.67
CA GLU A 173 15.69 -17.15 -9.88
C GLU A 173 15.55 -16.66 -8.44
N ARG A 174 15.65 -17.59 -7.48
CA ARG A 174 15.49 -17.33 -6.03
C ARG A 174 16.37 -16.20 -5.50
N LYS A 175 17.62 -16.10 -5.98
CA LYS A 175 18.56 -15.05 -5.54
C LYS A 175 18.09 -13.63 -5.79
N TYR A 176 17.28 -13.40 -6.85
CA TYR A 176 16.73 -12.08 -7.21
C TYR A 176 15.33 -11.83 -6.66
N GLN A 177 14.59 -12.88 -6.30
CA GLN A 177 13.18 -12.77 -5.87
C GLN A 177 13.02 -11.85 -4.66
N THR A 178 13.89 -11.96 -3.65
CA THR A 178 13.80 -11.13 -2.45
C THR A 178 13.83 -9.63 -2.79
N LYS A 179 14.74 -9.20 -3.70
CA LYS A 179 14.80 -7.80 -4.13
C LYS A 179 13.64 -7.39 -5.01
N ALA A 180 13.18 -8.26 -5.90
CA ALA A 180 12.01 -7.99 -6.74
C ALA A 180 10.73 -7.79 -5.90
N PHE A 181 10.53 -8.59 -4.85
CA PHE A 181 9.40 -8.43 -3.93
C PHE A 181 9.50 -7.17 -3.06
N LEU A 182 10.71 -6.72 -2.71
CA LEU A 182 10.91 -5.46 -1.97
C LEU A 182 10.52 -4.23 -2.81
N LEU A 183 10.53 -4.33 -4.14
CA LEU A 183 10.15 -3.23 -5.03
C LEU A 183 8.70 -2.80 -4.81
N LEU A 184 7.77 -3.74 -4.63
CA LEU A 184 6.35 -3.45 -4.51
C LEU A 184 5.99 -2.60 -3.26
N PRO A 185 6.46 -2.92 -2.03
CA PRO A 185 6.29 -2.05 -0.87
C PRO A 185 6.99 -0.70 -1.00
N LEU A 186 8.18 -0.66 -1.61
CA LEU A 186 8.93 0.58 -1.83
C LEU A 186 8.13 1.54 -2.72
N VAL A 187 7.60 1.04 -3.83
CA VAL A 187 6.78 1.83 -4.76
C VAL A 187 5.47 2.27 -4.09
N PHE A 188 4.84 1.41 -3.30
CA PHE A 188 3.65 1.78 -2.54
C PHE A 188 3.93 2.96 -1.58
N ASN A 189 5.03 2.90 -0.82
CA ASN A 189 5.40 3.97 0.10
C ASN A 189 5.75 5.27 -0.65
N SER A 190 6.48 5.17 -1.77
CA SER A 190 6.77 6.34 -2.64
C SER A 190 5.49 6.94 -3.22
N GLY A 191 4.57 6.09 -3.67
CA GLY A 191 3.25 6.51 -4.14
C GLY A 191 2.40 7.16 -3.05
N MET A 192 2.52 6.69 -1.81
CA MET A 192 1.84 7.29 -0.66
C MET A 192 2.35 8.71 -0.38
N VAL A 193 3.68 8.93 -0.42
CA VAL A 193 4.27 10.29 -0.30
C VAL A 193 3.68 11.21 -1.36
N LEU A 194 3.76 10.77 -2.62
CA LEU A 194 3.28 11.55 -3.75
C LEU A 194 1.78 11.85 -3.64
N SER A 195 0.98 10.84 -3.31
CA SER A 195 -0.48 10.96 -3.21
C SER A 195 -0.91 11.92 -2.10
N LEU A 196 -0.29 11.84 -0.92
CA LEU A 196 -0.64 12.70 0.21
C LEU A 196 -0.24 14.16 -0.04
N ALA A 197 0.97 14.38 -0.58
CA ALA A 197 1.43 15.72 -0.91
C ALA A 197 0.56 16.34 -2.02
N LEU A 198 0.39 15.64 -3.14
CA LEU A 198 -0.41 16.13 -4.26
C LEU A 198 -1.88 16.29 -3.88
N GLY A 199 -2.45 15.33 -3.14
CA GLY A 199 -3.84 15.41 -2.67
C GLY A 199 -4.10 16.67 -1.85
N GLY A 200 -3.24 16.96 -0.90
CA GLY A 200 -3.39 18.16 -0.06
C GLY A 200 -3.14 19.46 -0.80
N CYS A 201 -2.09 19.53 -1.61
CA CYS A 201 -1.72 20.77 -2.32
C CYS A 201 -2.66 21.13 -3.47
N LEU A 202 -3.20 20.12 -4.17
CA LEU A 202 -4.05 20.34 -5.34
C LEU A 202 -5.55 20.41 -5.01
N ALA A 203 -5.95 20.08 -3.79
CA ALA A 203 -7.31 20.32 -3.32
C ALA A 203 -7.54 21.83 -3.20
N GLU A 204 -8.74 22.31 -3.54
CA GLU A 204 -9.10 23.75 -3.53
C GLU A 204 -8.02 24.61 -4.21
N PRO A 205 -7.77 24.43 -5.52
CA PRO A 205 -6.59 25.00 -6.19
C PRO A 205 -6.58 26.52 -6.19
N VAL A 206 -7.72 27.19 -6.17
CA VAL A 206 -7.79 28.66 -6.04
C VAL A 206 -7.20 29.13 -4.71
N VAL A 207 -7.42 28.37 -3.62
CA VAL A 207 -6.95 28.71 -2.27
C VAL A 207 -5.50 28.28 -2.04
N ASN A 208 -5.16 27.05 -2.47
CA ASN A 208 -3.85 26.44 -2.19
C ASN A 208 -2.78 26.81 -3.23
N LEU A 209 -3.18 27.16 -4.46
CA LEU A 209 -2.30 27.51 -5.59
C LEU A 209 -2.75 28.80 -6.27
N PRO A 210 -2.86 29.92 -5.54
CA PRO A 210 -3.42 31.19 -6.09
C PRO A 210 -2.62 31.72 -7.26
N ALA A 211 -1.30 31.52 -7.32
CA ALA A 211 -0.46 31.91 -8.44
C ALA A 211 -0.81 31.21 -9.77
N LEU A 212 -1.46 30.05 -9.73
CA LEU A 212 -1.87 29.29 -10.92
C LEU A 212 -3.36 29.43 -11.23
N PHE A 213 -4.23 29.37 -10.21
CA PHE A 213 -5.68 29.26 -10.36
C PHE A 213 -6.47 30.42 -9.70
N GLY A 214 -5.79 31.32 -9.00
CA GLY A 214 -6.40 32.47 -8.36
C GLY A 214 -6.86 33.54 -9.36
N PRO A 215 -7.38 34.68 -8.86
CA PRO A 215 -7.83 35.80 -9.69
C PRO A 215 -6.78 36.32 -10.68
N GLU A 216 -5.52 36.39 -10.24
CA GLU A 216 -4.35 36.81 -11.05
C GLU A 216 -3.54 35.58 -11.54
N GLY A 217 -4.09 34.36 -11.43
CA GLY A 217 -3.41 33.11 -11.75
C GLY A 217 -3.19 32.92 -13.26
N ILE A 218 -2.11 32.23 -13.63
CA ILE A 218 -1.68 31.97 -15.02
C ILE A 218 -2.78 31.27 -15.84
N PHE A 219 -3.59 30.41 -15.22
CA PHE A 219 -4.67 29.69 -15.91
C PHE A 219 -6.02 30.42 -15.92
N ASN A 220 -6.11 31.61 -15.33
CA ASN A 220 -7.33 32.43 -15.35
C ASN A 220 -7.43 33.28 -16.63
N TRP A 221 -7.58 32.62 -17.78
CA TRP A 221 -7.62 33.28 -19.09
C TRP A 221 -8.86 34.16 -19.26
N ASN A 222 -9.93 33.93 -18.52
CA ASN A 222 -11.18 34.70 -18.57
C ASN A 222 -11.17 35.91 -17.60
N SER A 223 -10.07 36.13 -16.88
CA SER A 223 -9.94 37.22 -15.88
C SER A 223 -11.11 37.26 -14.87
N ASN A 224 -11.60 36.10 -14.47
CA ASN A 224 -12.67 35.99 -13.48
C ASN A 224 -12.13 36.45 -12.11
N PRO A 225 -12.81 37.41 -11.42
CA PRO A 225 -12.37 37.96 -10.13
C PRO A 225 -12.31 36.91 -9.01
N GLU A 226 -13.00 35.77 -9.15
CA GLU A 226 -13.00 34.69 -8.17
C GLU A 226 -11.95 33.61 -8.48
N GLY A 227 -11.28 33.67 -9.64
CA GLY A 227 -10.32 32.68 -10.11
C GLY A 227 -10.87 31.75 -11.22
N VAL A 228 -10.21 30.63 -11.47
CA VAL A 228 -10.56 29.72 -12.57
C VAL A 228 -11.89 29.02 -12.30
N GLN A 229 -12.91 29.28 -13.12
CA GLN A 229 -14.31 28.91 -12.89
C GLN A 229 -14.51 27.39 -12.67
N TRP A 230 -13.91 26.52 -13.50
CA TRP A 230 -14.12 25.08 -13.35
C TRP A 230 -13.54 24.53 -12.04
N THR A 231 -12.51 25.18 -11.48
CA THR A 231 -11.91 24.78 -10.20
C THR A 231 -12.73 25.27 -9.00
N LEU A 232 -13.51 26.33 -9.17
CA LEU A 232 -14.51 26.78 -8.18
C LEU A 232 -15.71 25.81 -8.17
N GLU A 233 -16.11 25.34 -9.35
CA GLU A 233 -17.22 24.41 -9.50
C GLU A 233 -16.88 23.00 -9.03
N TYR A 234 -15.61 22.55 -9.21
CA TYR A 234 -15.09 21.24 -8.82
C TYR A 234 -13.78 21.38 -8.04
N PRO A 235 -13.82 21.86 -6.79
CA PRO A 235 -12.61 22.20 -6.03
C PRO A 235 -11.70 21.00 -5.72
N TYR A 236 -12.23 19.79 -5.77
CA TYR A 236 -11.50 18.55 -5.49
C TYR A 236 -11.27 17.68 -6.75
N ALA A 237 -11.54 18.22 -7.94
CA ALA A 237 -11.31 17.50 -9.19
C ALA A 237 -9.83 17.38 -9.54
N LEU A 238 -9.03 18.42 -9.31
CA LEU A 238 -7.64 18.48 -9.76
C LEU A 238 -6.77 17.33 -9.23
N PRO A 239 -6.77 16.97 -7.92
CA PRO A 239 -6.01 15.82 -7.44
C PRO A 239 -6.49 14.50 -8.04
N ALA A 240 -7.79 14.32 -8.24
CA ALA A 240 -8.35 13.11 -8.82
C ALA A 240 -8.03 12.98 -10.33
N LEU A 241 -8.08 14.09 -11.08
CA LEU A 241 -7.70 14.11 -12.50
C LEU A 241 -6.21 13.86 -12.70
N LEU A 242 -5.34 14.41 -11.84
CA LEU A 242 -3.91 14.11 -11.89
C LEU A 242 -3.64 12.62 -11.60
N ASN A 243 -4.33 12.04 -10.61
CA ASN A 243 -4.25 10.61 -10.35
C ASN A 243 -4.70 9.79 -11.57
N ALA A 244 -5.83 10.18 -12.20
CA ALA A 244 -6.30 9.54 -13.42
C ALA A 244 -5.28 9.63 -14.56
N PHE A 245 -4.61 10.76 -14.72
CA PHE A 245 -3.54 10.94 -15.71
C PHE A 245 -2.35 10.02 -15.45
N LEU A 246 -1.87 9.92 -14.20
CA LEU A 246 -0.77 9.03 -13.82
C LEU A 246 -1.15 7.55 -14.02
N LEU A 247 -2.40 7.18 -13.69
CA LEU A 247 -2.93 5.85 -13.91
C LEU A 247 -3.10 5.54 -15.41
N CYS A 248 -3.54 6.51 -16.21
CA CYS A 248 -3.63 6.39 -17.66
C CYS A 248 -2.24 6.14 -18.28
N THR A 249 -1.22 6.85 -17.81
CA THR A 249 0.17 6.61 -18.21
C THR A 249 0.61 5.19 -17.88
N SER A 250 0.31 4.71 -16.66
CA SER A 250 0.60 3.34 -16.24
C SER A 250 -0.17 2.30 -17.10
N LEU A 251 -1.43 2.59 -17.43
CA LEU A 251 -2.28 1.77 -18.30
C LEU A 251 -1.69 1.66 -19.72
N ILE A 252 -1.32 2.79 -20.31
CA ILE A 252 -0.70 2.82 -21.64
C ILE A 252 0.60 2.01 -21.65
N LEU A 253 1.46 2.19 -20.64
CA LEU A 253 2.70 1.42 -20.52
C LEU A 253 2.44 -0.07 -20.31
N ALA A 254 1.39 -0.44 -19.57
CA ALA A 254 1.00 -1.83 -19.40
C ALA A 254 0.48 -2.44 -20.71
N ILE A 255 -0.31 -1.70 -21.50
CA ILE A 255 -0.79 -2.15 -22.81
C ILE A 255 0.38 -2.33 -23.79
N LEU A 256 1.34 -1.41 -23.80
CA LEU A 256 2.44 -1.40 -24.76
C LEU A 256 3.60 -2.31 -24.39
N GLY A 257 3.79 -2.63 -23.09
CA GLY A 257 5.02 -3.27 -22.64
C GLY A 257 4.87 -4.46 -21.70
N LEU A 258 3.73 -4.65 -21.03
CA LEU A 258 3.55 -5.77 -20.10
C LEU A 258 3.31 -7.06 -20.89
N LYS A 259 4.15 -8.07 -20.64
CA LYS A 259 4.02 -9.40 -21.25
C LYS A 259 3.06 -10.27 -20.43
N GLU A 260 2.34 -11.17 -21.10
CA GLU A 260 1.57 -12.22 -20.43
C GLU A 260 2.54 -13.24 -19.81
N THR A 261 2.28 -13.64 -18.59
CA THR A 261 3.12 -14.59 -17.83
C THR A 261 2.42 -15.92 -17.56
N LEU A 262 1.11 -16.03 -17.89
CA LEU A 262 0.35 -17.24 -17.71
C LEU A 262 0.77 -18.32 -18.73
N LEU A 263 1.25 -19.44 -18.22
CA LEU A 263 1.64 -20.61 -19.02
C LEU A 263 0.49 -21.05 -19.94
N GLY A 264 0.77 -21.23 -21.22
CA GLY A 264 -0.20 -21.64 -22.25
C GLY A 264 -0.95 -20.48 -22.92
N LYS A 265 -0.73 -19.22 -22.52
CA LYS A 265 -1.25 -18.02 -23.20
C LYS A 265 -0.16 -17.10 -23.77
N GLU A 266 1.10 -17.51 -23.63
CA GLU A 266 2.26 -16.73 -24.08
C GLU A 266 2.32 -16.55 -25.60
N GLU A 267 1.70 -17.45 -26.38
CA GLU A 267 1.78 -17.50 -27.87
C GLU A 267 0.70 -16.68 -28.59
N HIS A 268 -0.26 -16.09 -27.85
CA HIS A 268 -1.29 -15.28 -28.51
C HIS A 268 -0.69 -13.99 -29.08
N VAL A 269 -1.02 -13.71 -30.34
CA VAL A 269 -0.62 -12.46 -31.04
C VAL A 269 -1.15 -11.26 -30.24
N ASP A 270 -0.23 -10.48 -29.70
CA ASP A 270 -0.55 -9.31 -28.87
C ASP A 270 -0.30 -8.03 -29.66
N TYR A 271 -1.38 -7.43 -30.16
CA TYR A 271 -1.33 -6.16 -30.90
C TYR A 271 -0.76 -5.01 -30.08
N GLY A 272 -0.98 -5.00 -28.73
CA GLY A 272 -0.44 -3.99 -27.84
C GLY A 272 1.09 -4.05 -27.75
N LEU A 273 1.66 -5.26 -27.60
CA LEU A 273 3.11 -5.45 -27.59
C LEU A 273 3.74 -5.14 -28.95
N GLN A 274 3.06 -5.48 -30.06
CA GLN A 274 3.53 -5.10 -31.40
C GLN A 274 3.58 -3.57 -31.55
N ALA A 275 2.51 -2.86 -31.14
CA ALA A 275 2.50 -1.41 -31.15
C ALA A 275 3.61 -0.83 -30.24
N GLY A 276 3.82 -1.41 -29.04
CA GLY A 276 4.88 -1.02 -28.12
C GLY A 276 6.28 -1.18 -28.72
N THR A 277 6.54 -2.30 -29.42
CA THR A 277 7.82 -2.50 -30.12
C THR A 277 8.02 -1.52 -31.27
N ALA A 278 6.94 -1.18 -31.98
CA ALA A 278 6.98 -0.17 -33.05
C ALA A 278 7.27 1.23 -32.50
N VAL A 279 6.60 1.63 -31.41
CA VAL A 279 6.85 2.90 -30.69
C VAL A 279 8.29 2.96 -30.18
N ARG A 280 8.80 1.88 -29.56
CA ARG A 280 10.20 1.81 -29.10
C ARG A 280 11.20 1.96 -30.24
N ARG A 281 10.95 1.30 -31.38
CA ARG A 281 11.79 1.44 -32.61
C ARG A 281 11.77 2.89 -33.12
N LEU A 282 10.59 3.52 -33.14
CA LEU A 282 10.45 4.90 -33.58
C LEU A 282 11.20 5.86 -32.64
N ALA A 283 11.02 5.70 -31.32
CA ALA A 283 11.71 6.49 -30.32
C ALA A 283 13.24 6.36 -30.43
N MET A 284 13.75 5.13 -30.63
CA MET A 284 15.17 4.90 -30.85
C MET A 284 15.69 5.54 -32.16
N ARG A 285 14.87 5.53 -33.22
CA ARG A 285 15.23 6.22 -34.48
C ARG A 285 15.34 7.73 -34.31
N ILE A 286 14.41 8.34 -33.53
CA ILE A 286 14.43 9.77 -33.24
C ILE A 286 15.62 10.12 -32.35
N TRP A 287 15.89 9.32 -31.30
CA TRP A 287 17.03 9.50 -30.38
C TRP A 287 18.37 9.40 -31.12
N ASN A 288 18.51 8.38 -31.98
CA ASN A 288 19.74 8.17 -32.77
C ASN A 288 19.92 9.21 -33.91
N ARG A 289 18.85 9.90 -34.35
CA ARG A 289 18.98 11.03 -35.28
C ARG A 289 19.62 12.26 -34.61
N GLY A 290 19.45 12.43 -33.28
CA GLY A 290 20.11 13.49 -32.53
C GLY A 290 21.58 13.22 -32.21
N SER A 291 22.06 12.00 -32.40
CA SER A 291 23.43 11.55 -32.09
C SER A 291 24.17 11.12 -33.36
N ALA A 292 24.28 12.03 -34.31
CA ALA A 292 25.10 11.82 -35.51
C ALA A 292 26.59 12.07 -35.19
N SER A 293 27.21 11.16 -34.45
CA SER A 293 28.69 11.04 -34.42
C SER A 293 29.08 9.66 -33.88
N HIS A 294 29.87 8.99 -34.71
CA HIS A 294 30.52 7.68 -34.58
C HIS A 294 29.71 6.45 -35.02
N LYS A 295 29.78 6.22 -36.35
CA LYS A 295 29.69 4.90 -36.94
C LYS A 295 30.85 4.03 -36.46
N TYR A 296 30.61 3.20 -35.45
CA TYR A 296 31.34 1.93 -35.35
C TYR A 296 30.49 0.87 -36.02
N THR A 297 31.02 0.33 -37.10
CA THR A 297 30.48 -0.81 -37.81
C THR A 297 30.45 -2.01 -36.87
N LYS A 298 29.24 -2.37 -36.41
CA LYS A 298 29.04 -3.59 -35.62
C LYS A 298 29.21 -4.75 -36.58
N MET A 299 30.32 -5.48 -36.47
CA MET A 299 30.53 -6.76 -37.14
C MET A 299 29.35 -7.68 -36.82
N ARG A 300 28.85 -8.31 -37.83
CA ARG A 300 27.62 -9.12 -37.85
C ARG A 300 27.93 -10.43 -37.13
N ASP A 301 27.27 -10.69 -36.01
CA ASP A 301 27.28 -11.94 -35.22
C ASP A 301 26.71 -13.16 -35.99
N SER A 302 26.93 -13.25 -37.34
CA SER A 302 26.46 -14.37 -38.16
C SER A 302 27.50 -15.49 -38.29
N ASP A 303 28.76 -15.24 -37.89
CA ASP A 303 29.82 -16.22 -38.09
C ASP A 303 30.18 -17.02 -36.83
N GLU A 304 29.67 -16.62 -35.67
CA GLU A 304 29.93 -17.34 -34.39
C GLU A 304 28.96 -18.53 -34.19
N PHE A 305 27.82 -18.55 -34.89
CA PHE A 305 26.85 -19.66 -34.83
C PHE A 305 27.20 -20.84 -35.72
N ALA A 306 28.13 -20.66 -36.67
CA ALA A 306 28.56 -21.71 -37.59
C ALA A 306 29.71 -22.59 -37.04
N LEU A 307 30.41 -22.15 -36.01
CA LEU A 307 31.55 -22.86 -35.43
C LEU A 307 31.22 -23.77 -34.25
N LEU A 308 29.98 -23.75 -33.75
CA LEU A 308 29.57 -24.58 -32.59
C LEU A 308 28.83 -25.88 -32.97
N ASN A 309 28.70 -26.19 -34.28
CA ASN A 309 27.97 -27.37 -34.75
C ASN A 309 28.88 -28.53 -35.16
N ASP A 310 30.19 -28.45 -34.94
CA ASP A 310 31.11 -29.53 -35.28
C ASP A 310 31.88 -30.05 -34.08
N SER A 311 31.18 -30.66 -33.15
CA SER A 311 31.77 -31.53 -32.14
C SER A 311 30.82 -32.71 -31.86
N GLY A 312 31.34 -33.86 -32.23
CA GLY A 312 30.66 -35.17 -32.22
C GLY A 312 30.14 -35.67 -30.86
N PRO A 313 29.56 -36.86 -30.82
CA PRO A 313 28.66 -37.32 -29.73
C PRO A 313 29.41 -37.52 -28.42
N SER A 314 29.20 -36.58 -27.48
CA SER A 314 29.64 -36.76 -26.10
C SER A 314 28.64 -37.64 -25.35
N THR A 315 29.15 -38.75 -24.90
CA THR A 315 28.56 -39.74 -23.99
C THR A 315 27.75 -39.08 -22.88
N GLU A 316 26.47 -39.32 -22.92
CA GLU A 316 25.48 -38.95 -21.90
C GLU A 316 25.79 -39.72 -20.62
N LYS A 317 26.44 -39.06 -19.66
CA LYS A 317 26.52 -39.54 -18.28
C LYS A 317 25.14 -39.35 -17.66
N THR A 318 24.39 -40.42 -17.58
CA THR A 318 23.14 -40.53 -16.83
C THR A 318 23.46 -40.28 -15.36
N GLU A 319 23.24 -39.04 -14.89
CA GLU A 319 23.12 -38.77 -13.46
C GLU A 319 21.82 -39.43 -12.95
N PRO A 320 21.83 -40.09 -11.79
CA PRO A 320 20.63 -40.72 -11.26
C PRO A 320 19.60 -39.61 -10.98
N SER A 321 18.48 -39.64 -11.70
CA SER A 321 17.31 -38.82 -11.43
C SER A 321 16.85 -39.11 -10.00
N VAL A 322 17.22 -38.22 -9.08
CA VAL A 322 16.59 -38.14 -7.74
C VAL A 322 15.14 -37.80 -8.01
N THR A 323 14.29 -38.80 -7.95
CA THR A 323 12.84 -38.68 -7.96
C THR A 323 12.46 -37.83 -6.75
N LEU A 324 12.37 -36.52 -6.92
CA LEU A 324 11.82 -35.60 -5.93
C LEU A 324 10.41 -36.09 -5.62
N ALA A 325 10.23 -36.66 -4.45
CA ALA A 325 8.93 -37.08 -3.92
C ALA A 325 7.96 -35.92 -4.13
N LYS A 326 6.84 -36.17 -4.81
CA LYS A 326 5.77 -35.16 -5.01
C LYS A 326 5.43 -34.56 -3.65
N PRO A 327 5.46 -33.24 -3.50
CA PRO A 327 5.16 -32.60 -2.22
C PRO A 327 3.77 -33.05 -1.76
N THR A 328 3.70 -33.68 -0.62
CA THR A 328 2.45 -34.11 0.01
C THR A 328 1.60 -32.87 0.23
N LYS A 329 0.42 -32.83 -0.41
CA LYS A 329 -0.53 -31.73 -0.24
C LYS A 329 -1.00 -31.73 1.21
N THR A 330 -0.60 -30.73 1.99
CA THR A 330 -1.13 -30.51 3.35
C THR A 330 -2.65 -30.37 3.26
N PRO A 331 -3.44 -31.16 4.04
CA PRO A 331 -4.89 -31.04 4.03
C PRO A 331 -5.29 -29.63 4.49
N PHE A 332 -6.34 -29.06 3.88
CA PHE A 332 -6.78 -27.68 4.13
C PHE A 332 -6.98 -27.36 5.63
N ARG A 333 -7.44 -28.34 6.43
CA ARG A 333 -7.56 -28.19 7.89
C ARG A 333 -6.21 -28.10 8.61
N GLY A 334 -5.16 -28.73 8.09
CA GLY A 334 -3.82 -28.71 8.66
C GLY A 334 -3.07 -27.39 8.46
N ILE A 335 -3.60 -26.50 7.61
CA ILE A 335 -3.03 -25.16 7.41
C ILE A 335 -3.30 -24.25 8.62
N TRP A 336 -4.46 -24.41 9.27
CA TRP A 336 -4.96 -23.52 10.33
C TRP A 336 -4.44 -23.92 11.71
N THR A 337 -3.12 -23.94 11.87
CA THR A 337 -2.48 -24.18 13.17
C THR A 337 -2.68 -22.99 14.11
N ARG A 338 -2.53 -23.21 15.42
CA ARG A 338 -2.60 -22.12 16.42
C ARG A 338 -1.62 -20.98 16.10
N ARG A 339 -0.42 -21.32 15.60
CA ARG A 339 0.59 -20.33 15.15
C ARG A 339 0.08 -19.47 13.99
N VAL A 340 -0.53 -20.09 12.97
CA VAL A 340 -1.11 -19.37 11.81
C VAL A 340 -2.25 -18.48 12.25
N ILE A 341 -3.18 -18.99 13.07
CA ILE A 341 -4.32 -18.20 13.56
C ILE A 341 -3.83 -17.01 14.40
N SER A 342 -2.87 -17.22 15.29
CA SER A 342 -2.29 -16.15 16.09
C SER A 342 -1.62 -15.07 15.24
N ALA A 343 -0.84 -15.46 14.24
CA ALA A 343 -0.21 -14.53 13.30
C ALA A 343 -1.25 -13.78 12.47
N LEU A 344 -2.35 -14.45 12.05
CA LEU A 344 -3.46 -13.82 11.32
C LEU A 344 -4.19 -12.79 12.18
N VAL A 345 -4.43 -13.07 13.46
CA VAL A 345 -5.06 -12.10 14.38
C VAL A 345 -4.16 -10.86 14.52
N SER A 346 -2.87 -11.04 14.74
CA SER A 346 -1.91 -9.91 14.78
C SER A 346 -1.88 -9.14 13.45
N PHE A 347 -1.96 -9.87 12.31
CA PHE A 347 -1.99 -9.29 10.97
C PHE A 347 -3.29 -8.53 10.68
N GLY A 348 -4.39 -8.83 11.36
CA GLY A 348 -5.68 -8.12 11.28
C GLY A 348 -5.78 -6.94 12.26
N LEU A 349 -5.33 -7.12 13.51
CA LEU A 349 -5.39 -6.08 14.54
C LEU A 349 -4.57 -4.84 14.17
N LEU A 350 -3.38 -5.02 13.60
CA LEU A 350 -2.53 -3.89 13.20
C LEU A 350 -3.20 -2.96 12.19
N PRO A 351 -3.75 -3.41 11.04
CA PRO A 351 -4.46 -2.52 10.12
C PRO A 351 -5.71 -1.91 10.74
N LEU A 352 -6.37 -2.57 11.68
CA LEU A 352 -7.60 -2.09 12.31
C LEU A 352 -7.38 -0.73 12.99
N HIS A 353 -6.48 -0.66 13.97
CA HIS A 353 -6.21 0.61 14.67
C HIS A 353 -5.40 1.59 13.83
N ASN A 354 -4.43 1.10 13.01
CA ASN A 354 -3.61 1.99 12.21
C ASN A 354 -4.40 2.70 11.10
N SER A 355 -5.36 2.01 10.43
CA SER A 355 -6.20 2.67 9.42
C SER A 355 -7.23 3.62 10.04
N ALA A 356 -7.74 3.30 11.22
CA ALA A 356 -8.58 4.21 11.98
C ALA A 356 -7.84 5.51 12.31
N PHE A 357 -6.61 5.42 12.84
CA PHE A 357 -5.79 6.59 13.11
C PHE A 357 -5.50 7.39 11.83
N MET A 358 -5.10 6.74 10.74
CA MET A 358 -4.79 7.40 9.47
C MET A 358 -6.01 8.11 8.85
N HIS A 359 -7.22 7.75 9.26
CA HIS A 359 -8.45 8.43 8.88
C HIS A 359 -8.83 9.54 9.88
N ILE A 360 -8.89 9.24 11.17
CA ILE A 360 -9.32 10.18 12.21
C ILE A 360 -8.34 11.36 12.30
N PHE A 361 -7.04 11.11 12.21
CA PHE A 361 -6.02 12.14 12.41
C PHE A 361 -6.10 13.30 11.41
N PRO A 362 -6.22 13.09 10.07
CA PRO A 362 -6.47 14.20 9.13
C PRO A 362 -7.78 14.95 9.40
N VAL A 363 -8.85 14.23 9.72
CA VAL A 363 -10.16 14.84 10.05
C VAL A 363 -10.04 15.73 11.27
N TYR A 364 -9.40 15.23 12.32
CA TYR A 364 -9.11 15.98 13.54
C TYR A 364 -8.23 17.21 13.28
N LEU A 365 -7.17 17.10 12.47
CA LEU A 365 -6.34 18.24 12.10
C LEU A 365 -7.10 19.32 11.30
N SER A 366 -8.12 18.92 10.53
CA SER A 366 -8.96 19.81 9.72
C SER A 366 -10.09 20.46 10.52
N SER A 367 -10.56 19.81 11.58
CA SER A 367 -11.65 20.31 12.42
C SER A 367 -11.29 21.66 13.03
N PRO A 368 -12.24 22.59 13.11
CA PRO A 368 -11.97 23.90 13.70
C PRO A 368 -11.55 23.76 15.16
N PRO A 369 -10.70 24.68 15.67
CA PRO A 369 -10.40 24.74 17.10
C PRO A 369 -11.66 25.09 17.89
N ALA A 370 -11.86 24.44 19.04
CA ALA A 370 -12.91 24.79 19.99
C ALA A 370 -12.32 25.60 21.15
N ASP A 371 -13.17 26.37 21.80
CA ASP A 371 -12.79 27.05 23.03
C ASP A 371 -12.89 26.07 24.21
N ASN A 372 -11.75 25.60 24.68
CA ASN A 372 -11.62 24.61 25.75
C ASN A 372 -11.38 25.28 27.11
N GLY A 373 -12.15 26.29 27.48
CA GLY A 373 -11.94 27.08 28.70
C GLY A 373 -11.92 26.29 30.00
N GLU A 374 -12.69 25.19 30.10
CA GLU A 374 -12.71 24.26 31.24
C GLU A 374 -12.32 22.83 30.84
N ALA A 375 -11.30 22.70 29.97
CA ALA A 375 -10.84 21.39 29.53
C ALA A 375 -10.39 20.51 30.70
N THR A 376 -10.97 19.31 30.79
CA THR A 376 -10.48 18.25 31.69
C THR A 376 -9.65 17.24 30.90
N PHE A 377 -9.05 16.26 31.58
CA PHE A 377 -8.17 15.28 30.95
C PHE A 377 -8.80 14.54 29.75
N PHE A 378 -10.11 14.30 29.78
CA PHE A 378 -10.84 13.61 28.71
C PHE A 378 -11.89 14.47 28.01
N ALA A 379 -12.40 15.50 28.68
CA ALA A 379 -13.44 16.37 28.15
C ALA A 379 -12.83 17.62 27.54
N PHE A 380 -12.61 17.56 26.24
CA PHE A 380 -12.21 18.64 25.36
C PHE A 380 -12.66 18.32 23.93
N SER A 381 -12.84 19.32 23.11
CA SER A 381 -13.27 19.20 21.71
C SER A 381 -12.41 20.03 20.78
N GLY A 382 -12.74 19.97 19.47
CA GLY A 382 -12.06 20.73 18.45
C GLY A 382 -10.75 20.11 17.95
N GLY A 383 -10.23 20.70 16.88
CA GLY A 383 -8.99 20.32 16.22
C GLY A 383 -8.03 21.48 16.06
N LEU A 384 -7.24 21.48 14.98
CA LEU A 384 -6.25 22.51 14.69
C LEU A 384 -6.66 23.47 13.57
N GLY A 385 -7.75 23.23 12.84
CA GLY A 385 -8.21 24.04 11.70
C GLY A 385 -7.20 24.15 10.55
N LEU A 386 -6.37 23.12 10.35
CA LEU A 386 -5.30 23.16 9.35
C LEU A 386 -5.86 22.98 7.94
N ARG A 387 -5.30 23.71 6.97
CA ARG A 387 -5.64 23.58 5.54
C ARG A 387 -5.18 22.25 4.97
N SER A 388 -5.86 21.76 3.94
CA SER A 388 -5.56 20.48 3.25
C SER A 388 -4.11 20.38 2.78
N ALA A 389 -3.53 21.45 2.25
CA ALA A 389 -2.12 21.49 1.83
C ALA A 389 -1.15 21.23 2.99
N THR A 390 -1.36 21.87 4.14
CA THR A 390 -0.53 21.67 5.34
C THR A 390 -0.63 20.24 5.85
N ILE A 391 -1.85 19.69 5.90
CA ILE A 391 -2.10 18.31 6.31
C ILE A 391 -1.41 17.34 5.34
N GLY A 392 -1.54 17.55 4.03
CA GLY A 392 -0.90 16.74 3.00
C GLY A 392 0.62 16.70 3.13
N LEU A 393 1.26 17.84 3.39
CA LEU A 393 2.70 17.93 3.62
C LEU A 393 3.13 17.18 4.88
N TRP A 394 2.43 17.35 6.00
CA TRP A 394 2.72 16.62 7.24
C TRP A 394 2.51 15.11 7.06
N LEU A 395 1.42 14.71 6.43
CA LEU A 395 1.17 13.29 6.16
C LEU A 395 2.16 12.69 5.14
N SER A 396 2.69 13.48 4.20
CA SER A 396 3.72 12.99 3.27
C SER A 396 5.02 12.61 3.98
N ALA A 397 5.28 13.23 5.14
CA ALA A 397 6.40 12.84 6.00
C ALA A 397 6.31 11.37 6.46
N PHE A 398 5.07 10.81 6.61
CA PHE A 398 4.88 9.37 6.89
C PHE A 398 5.53 8.49 5.82
N GLY A 399 5.43 8.88 4.55
CA GLY A 399 6.02 8.10 3.47
C GLY A 399 7.54 8.26 3.39
N ILE A 400 8.06 9.49 3.46
CA ILE A 400 9.51 9.77 3.39
C ILE A 400 10.21 9.16 4.60
N GLY A 401 9.74 9.47 5.81
CA GLY A 401 10.27 8.91 7.05
C GLY A 401 10.19 7.39 7.07
N GLY A 402 9.07 6.82 6.59
CA GLY A 402 8.88 5.38 6.47
C GLY A 402 9.91 4.71 5.57
N ILE A 403 10.22 5.30 4.40
CA ILE A 403 11.25 4.78 3.48
C ILE A 403 12.62 4.79 4.15
N LEU A 404 13.01 5.93 4.76
CA LEU A 404 14.31 6.05 5.42
C LEU A 404 14.46 5.07 6.59
N LEU A 405 13.44 4.98 7.44
CA LEU A 405 13.43 4.04 8.57
C LEU A 405 13.48 2.58 8.11
N GLN A 406 12.72 2.23 7.06
CA GLN A 406 12.68 0.88 6.51
C GLN A 406 14.00 0.44 5.88
N LEU A 407 14.72 1.36 5.22
CA LEU A 407 15.99 1.04 4.57
C LEU A 407 17.17 1.01 5.55
N PHE A 408 17.18 1.90 6.53
CA PHE A 408 18.36 2.10 7.37
C PHE A 408 18.22 1.57 8.81
N ILE A 409 17.07 1.76 9.44
CA ILE A 409 16.88 1.45 10.86
C ILE A 409 16.32 0.04 11.05
N TYR A 410 15.27 -0.31 10.32
CA TYR A 410 14.59 -1.60 10.48
C TYR A 410 15.52 -2.81 10.35
N PRO A 411 16.39 -2.93 9.33
CA PRO A 411 17.26 -4.10 9.20
C PRO A 411 18.30 -4.21 10.33
N ARG A 412 18.81 -3.05 10.83
CA ARG A 412 19.76 -3.03 11.94
C ARG A 412 19.11 -3.48 13.24
N LEU A 413 17.90 -2.99 13.49
CA LEU A 413 17.16 -3.30 14.70
C LEU A 413 16.70 -4.78 14.68
N GLN A 414 16.19 -5.27 13.54
CA GLN A 414 15.81 -6.66 13.36
C GLN A 414 16.96 -7.64 13.60
N LYS A 415 18.18 -7.30 13.15
CA LYS A 415 19.38 -8.12 13.42
C LYS A 415 19.75 -8.18 14.91
N ARG A 416 19.46 -7.13 15.68
CA ARG A 416 19.81 -7.05 17.10
C ARG A 416 18.80 -7.73 18.02
N ILE A 417 17.52 -7.53 17.79
CA ILE A 417 16.43 -7.94 18.70
C ILE A 417 15.43 -8.92 18.07
N GLY A 418 15.65 -9.32 16.82
CA GLY A 418 14.76 -10.23 16.08
C GLY A 418 13.45 -9.57 15.62
N THR A 419 12.71 -10.25 14.74
CA THR A 419 11.45 -9.74 14.17
C THR A 419 10.37 -9.52 15.24
N ARG A 420 10.25 -10.45 16.20
CA ARG A 420 9.27 -10.35 17.31
C ARG A 420 9.57 -9.17 18.23
N GLY A 421 10.85 -8.94 18.57
CA GLY A 421 11.28 -7.81 19.39
C GLY A 421 10.96 -6.47 18.75
N VAL A 422 11.26 -6.31 17.45
CA VAL A 422 10.91 -5.11 16.67
C VAL A 422 9.40 -4.89 16.64
N PHE A 423 8.62 -5.96 16.42
CA PHE A 423 7.17 -5.89 16.39
C PHE A 423 6.58 -5.41 17.73
N ARG A 424 7.07 -5.91 18.87
CA ARG A 424 6.63 -5.49 20.20
C ARG A 424 6.96 -4.03 20.51
N ILE A 425 8.16 -3.58 20.15
CA ILE A 425 8.52 -2.16 20.28
C ILE A 425 7.54 -1.31 19.48
N ALA A 426 7.22 -1.71 18.24
CA ALA A 426 6.25 -0.99 17.42
C ALA A 426 4.86 -0.96 18.06
N LEU A 427 4.38 -2.11 18.58
CA LEU A 427 3.09 -2.19 19.27
C LEU A 427 3.04 -1.37 20.56
N PHE A 428 4.16 -1.17 21.24
CA PHE A 428 4.26 -0.30 22.41
C PHE A 428 4.21 1.19 22.02
N LEU A 429 4.80 1.57 20.89
CA LEU A 429 4.80 2.95 20.40
C LEU A 429 3.40 3.43 19.98
N PHE A 430 2.54 2.54 19.44
CA PHE A 430 1.21 2.93 19.00
C PHE A 430 0.32 3.52 20.12
N PRO A 431 0.09 2.85 21.26
CA PRO A 431 -0.68 3.42 22.34
C PRO A 431 -0.13 4.77 22.83
N MET A 432 1.21 4.89 22.94
CA MET A 432 1.85 6.16 23.33
C MET A 432 1.52 7.30 22.36
N THR A 433 1.60 7.02 21.06
CA THR A 433 1.25 7.99 20.01
C THR A 433 -0.23 8.37 20.07
N TYR A 434 -1.11 7.38 20.27
CA TYR A 434 -2.56 7.61 20.33
C TYR A 434 -3.01 8.34 21.60
N VAL A 435 -2.32 8.11 22.70
CA VAL A 435 -2.51 8.91 23.93
C VAL A 435 -2.14 10.37 23.70
N ALA A 436 -1.01 10.62 23.03
CA ALA A 436 -0.51 11.97 22.82
C ALA A 436 -1.33 12.78 21.80
N ALA A 437 -1.79 12.13 20.71
CA ALA A 437 -2.36 12.82 19.55
C ALA A 437 -3.54 13.78 19.87
N PRO A 438 -4.55 13.44 20.68
CA PRO A 438 -5.69 14.33 20.91
C PRO A 438 -5.36 15.60 21.68
N TYR A 439 -4.28 15.60 22.48
CA TYR A 439 -3.86 16.79 23.25
C TYR A 439 -3.27 17.92 22.38
N LEU A 440 -3.12 17.69 21.07
CA LEU A 440 -2.78 18.75 20.12
C LEU A 440 -3.81 19.90 20.11
N SER A 441 -5.09 19.63 20.37
CA SER A 441 -6.14 20.66 20.44
C SER A 441 -5.91 21.67 21.56
N LEU A 442 -5.37 21.22 22.69
CA LEU A 442 -5.04 22.08 23.83
C LEU A 442 -3.87 23.03 23.52
N LEU A 443 -3.04 22.69 22.52
CA LEU A 443 -1.91 23.50 22.06
C LEU A 443 -2.26 24.35 20.82
N ALA A 444 -3.54 24.41 20.43
CA ALA A 444 -3.96 25.11 19.22
C ALA A 444 -3.59 26.61 19.24
N GLY A 445 -3.62 27.24 20.41
CA GLY A 445 -3.26 28.65 20.63
C GLY A 445 -1.76 28.94 20.63
N ASP A 446 -0.89 27.96 20.92
CA ASP A 446 0.56 28.11 20.95
C ASP A 446 1.20 27.69 19.62
N HIS A 447 1.58 28.69 18.82
CA HIS A 447 2.16 28.45 17.49
C HIS A 447 3.46 27.65 17.50
N GLY A 448 4.28 27.74 18.55
CA GLY A 448 5.55 27.00 18.62
C GLY A 448 5.34 25.57 19.09
N ALA A 449 4.69 25.39 20.23
CA ALA A 449 4.51 24.10 20.88
C ALA A 449 3.70 23.12 20.03
N ARG A 450 2.63 23.59 19.35
CA ARG A 450 1.79 22.74 18.49
C ARG A 450 2.56 22.05 17.34
N TRP A 451 3.49 22.78 16.68
CA TRP A 451 4.26 22.20 15.58
C TRP A 451 5.29 21.20 16.04
N VAL A 452 5.97 21.46 17.18
CA VAL A 452 6.90 20.52 17.79
C VAL A 452 6.18 19.25 18.23
N PHE A 453 5.03 19.40 18.88
CA PHE A 453 4.25 18.26 19.37
C PHE A 453 3.62 17.47 18.22
N LEU A 454 3.11 18.14 17.17
CA LEU A 454 2.65 17.50 15.94
C LEU A 454 3.78 16.69 15.29
N GLY A 455 4.98 17.28 15.19
CA GLY A 455 6.17 16.59 14.68
C GLY A 455 6.51 15.33 15.48
N PHE A 456 6.42 15.40 16.81
CA PHE A 456 6.63 14.25 17.69
C PHE A 456 5.60 13.13 17.42
N VAL A 457 4.30 13.44 17.39
CA VAL A 457 3.23 12.47 17.10
C VAL A 457 3.43 11.82 15.73
N VAL A 458 3.73 12.62 14.71
CA VAL A 458 3.98 12.12 13.35
C VAL A 458 5.22 11.19 13.32
N CYS A 459 6.34 11.59 13.94
CA CYS A 459 7.55 10.77 13.99
C CYS A 459 7.32 9.45 14.73
N ALA A 460 6.65 9.48 15.88
CA ALA A 460 6.35 8.27 16.66
C ALA A 460 5.46 7.31 15.86
N GLN A 461 4.45 7.83 15.17
CA GLN A 461 3.57 7.02 14.30
C GLN A 461 4.32 6.42 13.11
N ILE A 462 5.21 7.19 12.47
CA ILE A 462 6.05 6.68 11.38
C ILE A 462 6.91 5.51 11.86
N MET A 463 7.56 5.67 13.02
CA MET A 463 8.40 4.63 13.62
C MET A 463 7.60 3.37 13.92
N ALA A 464 6.47 3.50 14.61
CA ALA A 464 5.61 2.38 14.95
C ALA A 464 5.13 1.63 13.70
N ARG A 465 4.57 2.33 12.73
CA ARG A 465 4.02 1.74 11.50
C ARG A 465 5.10 1.06 10.66
N THR A 466 6.24 1.71 10.48
CA THR A 466 7.33 1.20 9.62
C THR A 466 7.98 -0.04 10.20
N MET A 467 8.02 -0.17 11.52
CA MET A 467 8.49 -1.37 12.20
C MET A 467 7.45 -2.49 12.21
N ALA A 468 6.17 -2.17 12.42
CA ALA A 468 5.12 -3.16 12.57
C ALA A 468 4.78 -3.88 11.25
N ILE A 469 4.59 -3.14 10.13
CA ILE A 469 4.10 -3.72 8.87
C ILE A 469 5.01 -4.82 8.31
N PRO A 470 6.34 -4.63 8.14
CA PRO A 470 7.18 -5.71 7.64
C PRO A 470 7.29 -6.86 8.66
N SER A 471 7.29 -6.56 9.97
CA SER A 471 7.36 -7.58 11.01
C SER A 471 6.17 -8.51 10.98
N THR A 472 4.93 -8.00 10.80
CA THR A 472 3.73 -8.85 10.70
C THR A 472 3.75 -9.74 9.48
N VAL A 473 4.27 -9.26 8.33
CA VAL A 473 4.41 -10.06 7.10
C VAL A 473 5.40 -11.21 7.32
N ILE A 474 6.53 -10.93 7.96
CA ILE A 474 7.56 -11.95 8.25
C ILE A 474 7.00 -12.98 9.24
N LEU A 475 6.38 -12.54 10.34
CA LEU A 475 5.78 -13.45 11.34
C LEU A 475 4.70 -14.34 10.74
N LEU A 476 3.87 -13.81 9.82
CA LEU A 476 2.87 -14.61 9.11
C LEU A 476 3.52 -15.63 8.17
N THR A 477 4.64 -15.27 7.52
CA THR A 477 5.42 -16.15 6.66
C THR A 477 6.04 -17.29 7.46
N GLU A 478 6.63 -16.98 8.63
CA GLU A 478 7.26 -17.96 9.54
C GLU A 478 6.23 -18.91 10.20
N ALA A 479 4.99 -18.44 10.38
CA ALA A 479 3.92 -19.24 10.95
C ALA A 479 3.36 -20.30 9.99
N ALA A 480 3.60 -20.18 8.68
CA ALA A 480 3.06 -21.10 7.68
C ALA A 480 3.68 -22.51 7.81
N PRO A 481 2.88 -23.59 7.93
CA PRO A 481 3.37 -24.94 8.19
C PRO A 481 4.17 -25.54 7.04
N ALA A 482 3.96 -25.07 5.81
CA ALA A 482 4.70 -25.52 4.63
C ALA A 482 4.78 -24.42 3.57
N LYS A 483 5.85 -24.41 2.76
CA LYS A 483 6.03 -23.45 1.66
C LYS A 483 4.93 -23.54 0.60
N THR A 484 4.34 -24.71 0.42
CA THR A 484 3.24 -24.98 -0.55
C THR A 484 1.93 -24.28 -0.18
N VAL A 485 1.70 -23.94 1.10
CA VAL A 485 0.47 -23.29 1.59
C VAL A 485 0.66 -21.81 1.89
N LEU A 486 1.85 -21.27 1.65
CA LEU A 486 2.19 -19.88 1.93
C LEU A 486 1.25 -18.88 1.21
N GLY A 487 0.89 -19.19 -0.05
CA GLY A 487 -0.06 -18.39 -0.82
C GLY A 487 -1.45 -18.31 -0.16
N THR A 488 -1.94 -19.43 0.38
CA THR A 488 -3.23 -19.49 1.08
C THR A 488 -3.20 -18.69 2.38
N VAL A 489 -2.12 -18.81 3.17
CA VAL A 489 -1.93 -18.08 4.43
C VAL A 489 -1.84 -16.57 4.18
N HIS A 490 -1.04 -16.14 3.21
CA HIS A 490 -0.96 -14.72 2.83
C HIS A 490 -2.25 -14.19 2.20
N GLY A 491 -2.98 -15.02 1.44
CA GLY A 491 -4.30 -14.68 0.90
C GLY A 491 -5.30 -14.38 2.02
N ALA A 492 -5.39 -15.27 3.01
CA ALA A 492 -6.23 -15.07 4.19
C ALA A 492 -5.82 -13.82 5.00
N GLY A 493 -4.51 -13.61 5.19
CA GLY A 493 -3.98 -12.42 5.85
C GLY A 493 -4.36 -11.14 5.13
N ASN A 494 -4.20 -11.08 3.81
CA ASN A 494 -4.58 -9.89 3.01
C ASN A 494 -6.09 -9.61 3.04
N MET A 495 -6.93 -10.66 3.01
CA MET A 495 -8.38 -10.51 3.14
C MET A 495 -8.75 -9.92 4.50
N LEU A 496 -8.20 -10.47 5.58
CA LEU A 496 -8.41 -9.98 6.94
C LEU A 496 -7.90 -8.55 7.12
N ALA A 497 -6.72 -8.22 6.58
CA ALA A 497 -6.18 -6.87 6.61
C ALA A 497 -7.04 -5.87 5.81
N SER A 498 -7.64 -6.27 4.68
CA SER A 498 -8.54 -5.41 3.91
C SER A 498 -9.85 -5.17 4.65
N LEU A 499 -10.40 -6.20 5.30
CA LEU A 499 -11.56 -6.08 6.16
C LEU A 499 -11.27 -5.15 7.36
N ALA A 500 -10.14 -5.32 8.03
CA ALA A 500 -9.72 -4.48 9.14
C ALA A 500 -9.53 -3.01 8.71
N ARG A 501 -8.97 -2.77 7.50
CA ARG A 501 -8.85 -1.43 6.91
C ARG A 501 -10.19 -0.80 6.54
N ALA A 502 -11.24 -1.58 6.36
CA ALA A 502 -12.59 -1.08 6.17
C ALA A 502 -13.26 -0.75 7.52
N ILE A 503 -13.21 -1.69 8.47
CA ILE A 503 -13.83 -1.53 9.79
C ILE A 503 -13.18 -0.37 10.56
N GLY A 504 -11.85 -0.26 10.52
CA GLY A 504 -11.10 0.78 11.25
C GLY A 504 -11.63 2.20 11.03
N PRO A 505 -11.63 2.72 9.79
CA PRO A 505 -12.16 4.05 9.49
C PRO A 505 -13.67 4.19 9.70
N ALA A 506 -14.47 3.17 9.38
CA ALA A 506 -15.92 3.22 9.56
C ALA A 506 -16.28 3.37 11.04
N VAL A 507 -15.80 2.47 11.89
CA VAL A 507 -16.03 2.53 13.33
C VAL A 507 -15.33 3.76 13.92
N GLY A 508 -14.10 4.04 13.49
CA GLY A 508 -13.33 5.19 13.96
C GLY A 508 -13.99 6.53 13.67
N GLY A 509 -14.57 6.71 12.47
CA GLY A 509 -15.30 7.90 12.09
C GLY A 509 -16.57 8.10 12.92
N TYR A 510 -17.35 7.03 13.13
CA TYR A 510 -18.54 7.05 13.95
C TYR A 510 -18.24 7.35 15.42
N VAL A 511 -17.28 6.65 16.01
CA VAL A 511 -16.89 6.83 17.41
C VAL A 511 -16.26 8.22 17.64
N PHE A 512 -15.50 8.72 16.66
CA PHE A 512 -14.97 10.08 16.73
C PHE A 512 -16.09 11.14 16.64
N ALA A 513 -17.11 10.91 15.81
CA ALA A 513 -18.29 11.76 15.73
C ALA A 513 -19.00 11.87 17.09
N LEU A 514 -19.25 10.74 17.76
CA LEU A 514 -19.82 10.72 19.12
C LEU A 514 -18.96 11.52 20.11
N GLY A 515 -17.62 11.44 19.99
CA GLY A 515 -16.71 12.19 20.86
C GLY A 515 -16.76 13.69 20.62
N VAL A 516 -17.00 14.12 19.38
CA VAL A 516 -17.18 15.54 19.04
C VAL A 516 -18.52 16.05 19.57
N ASP A 517 -19.63 15.30 19.37
CA ASP A 517 -20.97 15.68 19.81
C ASP A 517 -21.04 15.83 21.34
N GLU A 518 -20.39 14.92 22.08
CA GLU A 518 -20.40 14.91 23.56
C GLU A 518 -19.25 15.76 24.18
N GLY A 519 -18.41 16.38 23.37
CA GLY A 519 -17.26 17.15 23.86
C GLY A 519 -16.18 16.33 24.55
N VAL A 520 -16.08 15.02 24.22
CA VAL A 520 -15.18 14.05 24.88
C VAL A 520 -14.23 13.36 23.89
N VAL A 521 -13.68 14.12 22.96
CA VAL A 521 -12.77 13.60 21.92
C VAL A 521 -11.60 12.81 22.52
N GLY A 522 -11.03 13.27 23.63
CA GLY A 522 -9.94 12.57 24.31
C GLY A 522 -10.34 11.17 24.80
N LEU A 523 -11.54 11.02 25.39
CA LEU A 523 -12.06 9.73 25.86
C LEU A 523 -12.22 8.73 24.70
N VAL A 524 -12.71 9.20 23.55
CA VAL A 524 -12.92 8.37 22.36
C VAL A 524 -11.60 7.83 21.81
N TRP A 525 -10.57 8.68 21.72
CA TRP A 525 -9.23 8.24 21.33
C TRP A 525 -8.69 7.16 22.28
N TRP A 526 -8.89 7.34 23.58
CA TRP A 526 -8.44 6.37 24.57
C TRP A 526 -9.19 5.04 24.46
N LEU A 527 -10.51 5.06 24.43
CA LEU A 527 -11.31 3.83 24.41
C LEU A 527 -11.11 3.04 23.12
N TYR A 528 -11.12 3.70 21.99
CA TYR A 528 -11.06 3.02 20.72
C TYR A 528 -9.62 2.75 20.27
N LEU A 529 -8.84 3.79 19.98
CA LEU A 529 -7.52 3.61 19.38
C LEU A 529 -6.52 3.01 20.34
N VAL A 530 -6.43 3.53 21.56
CA VAL A 530 -5.52 2.99 22.58
C VAL A 530 -5.98 1.62 23.03
N GLY A 531 -7.29 1.41 23.23
CA GLY A 531 -7.84 0.11 23.62
C GLY A 531 -7.49 -0.98 22.62
N VAL A 532 -7.73 -0.77 21.31
CA VAL A 532 -7.39 -1.76 20.27
C VAL A 532 -5.88 -1.96 20.16
N ALA A 533 -5.07 -0.89 20.26
CA ALA A 533 -3.62 -1.01 20.20
C ALA A 533 -3.04 -1.77 21.40
N VAL A 534 -3.58 -1.55 22.61
CA VAL A 534 -3.21 -2.32 23.82
C VAL A 534 -3.63 -3.78 23.68
N CYS A 535 -4.83 -4.07 23.14
CA CYS A 535 -5.25 -5.44 22.85
C CYS A 535 -4.27 -6.13 21.89
N ALA A 536 -3.81 -5.42 20.84
CA ALA A 536 -2.81 -5.96 19.91
C ALA A 536 -1.46 -6.23 20.61
N LEU A 537 -1.03 -5.34 21.52
CA LEU A 537 0.19 -5.51 22.30
C LEU A 537 0.08 -6.73 23.25
N VAL A 538 -0.99 -6.81 24.03
CA VAL A 538 -1.24 -7.95 24.95
C VAL A 538 -1.30 -9.25 24.16
N TRP A 539 -2.01 -9.28 23.02
CA TRP A 539 -2.07 -10.45 22.17
C TRP A 539 -0.70 -10.93 21.72
N SER A 540 0.23 -10.02 21.41
CA SER A 540 1.59 -10.38 20.98
C SER A 540 2.41 -11.07 22.07
N TYR A 541 2.09 -10.85 23.36
CA TYR A 541 2.73 -11.54 24.49
C TYR A 541 2.06 -12.89 24.82
N LEU A 542 0.73 -12.96 24.74
CA LEU A 542 -0.01 -14.19 25.02
C LEU A 542 0.33 -15.33 24.05
N THR A 543 0.76 -14.99 22.86
CA THR A 543 1.06 -15.94 21.79
C THR A 543 2.47 -16.54 21.85
N ASP A 544 3.34 -16.06 22.74
CA ASP A 544 4.68 -16.64 22.94
C ASP A 544 4.65 -18.03 23.63
N GLY A 545 3.67 -18.29 24.46
CA GLY A 545 3.53 -19.57 25.17
C GLY A 545 3.07 -20.74 24.28
N THR A 546 2.81 -20.49 22.99
CA THR A 546 2.32 -21.49 22.03
C THR A 546 3.36 -21.86 20.96
N SER A 547 4.62 -21.41 21.13
CA SER A 547 5.74 -21.70 20.22
C SER A 547 6.46 -22.98 20.54
#